data_4a8b06cc65bcbf37a9d78ed12e8fa212
#
_entry.id   4a8b06cc65bcbf37a9d78ed12e8fa212
#
_cell.length_a   1.000
_cell.length_b   1.000
_cell.length_c   1.000
_cell.angle_alpha   90.00
_cell.angle_beta   90.00
_cell.angle_gamma   90.00
#
_symmetry.space_group_name_H-M   'P 1'
#
loop_
_entity.id
_entity.type
_entity.pdbx_description
1 polymer ?
#
loop_
_entity_poly.entity_id
_entity_poly.type
_entity_poly.pdbx_seq_one_letter_code
_entity_poly.pdbx_strand_id
1 'polypeptide(L)'
;MKKNSYIEKSFELGLKLVNEINSLAFINGPISKTTFLKGKHSGITEYLAFKTGSVNEVMIIFNKQLSVSPITTHVPINMVAKKIKKKIIISKINRINDFYKKFLGFKPNIAVTGLNPHCETFVGKNIEKLEILPAINFLKKKKINILGPFSADTIFLKDNRKKFNVIVGMYHDQVLAPIKTIFGFDAINITIGLPFVRITPDHGPNYKMFGLNKSKPDSLIQALSFINKYVAKA
;
A
#
# COMPACT_ATOMS: atom_id res chain seq x y z
N MET A 1 -16.46 25.12 -8.32
CA MET A 1 -16.83 24.86 -6.91
C MET A 1 -17.77 23.66 -6.72
N LYS A 2 -18.83 23.49 -7.54
CA LYS A 2 -19.83 22.39 -7.39
C LYS A 2 -19.28 20.94 -7.44
N LYS A 3 -18.27 20.64 -8.28
CA LYS A 3 -17.72 19.26 -8.44
C LYS A 3 -16.99 18.73 -7.20
N ASN A 4 -16.28 19.56 -6.46
CA ASN A 4 -15.56 19.12 -5.26
C ASN A 4 -16.51 18.83 -4.08
N SER A 5 -17.58 19.62 -3.95
CA SER A 5 -18.63 19.39 -2.98
C SER A 5 -19.33 18.04 -3.21
N TYR A 6 -19.52 17.63 -4.47
CA TYR A 6 -20.11 16.33 -4.80
C TYR A 6 -19.21 15.17 -4.33
N ILE A 7 -17.91 15.22 -4.63
CA ILE A 7 -16.96 14.18 -4.21
C ILE A 7 -16.87 14.10 -2.68
N GLU A 8 -16.81 15.24 -2.01
CA GLU A 8 -16.76 15.30 -0.54
C GLU A 8 -18.01 14.68 0.09
N LYS A 9 -19.20 15.07 -0.36
CA LYS A 9 -20.47 14.50 0.08
C LYS A 9 -20.57 13.00 -0.21
N SER A 10 -20.05 12.55 -1.37
CA SER A 10 -20.03 11.11 -1.70
C SER A 10 -19.16 10.32 -0.72
N PHE A 11 -18.01 10.85 -0.31
CA PHE A 11 -17.17 10.23 0.73
C PHE A 11 -17.85 10.25 2.09
N GLU A 12 -18.45 11.38 2.49
CA GLU A 12 -19.16 11.51 3.77
C GLU A 12 -20.31 10.51 3.86
N LEU A 13 -21.12 10.40 2.79
CA LEU A 13 -22.19 9.41 2.72
C LEU A 13 -21.64 7.98 2.75
N GLY A 14 -20.60 7.69 1.98
CA GLY A 14 -19.99 6.37 1.96
C GLY A 14 -19.41 5.97 3.32
N LEU A 15 -18.72 6.87 4.01
CA LEU A 15 -18.20 6.65 5.36
C LEU A 15 -19.32 6.46 6.39
N LYS A 16 -20.39 7.24 6.28
CA LYS A 16 -21.59 7.07 7.13
C LYS A 16 -22.19 5.68 6.95
N LEU A 17 -22.44 5.26 5.70
CA LEU A 17 -23.01 3.95 5.39
C LEU A 17 -22.11 2.80 5.87
N VAL A 18 -20.78 2.89 5.66
CA VAL A 18 -19.84 1.87 6.15
C VAL A 18 -19.98 1.67 7.66
N ASN A 19 -20.12 2.74 8.43
CA ASN A 19 -20.29 2.66 9.87
C ASN A 19 -21.68 2.12 10.27
N GLU A 20 -22.75 2.59 9.62
CA GLU A 20 -24.13 2.19 9.94
C GLU A 20 -24.39 0.70 9.66
N ILE A 21 -23.90 0.18 8.54
CA ILE A 21 -24.08 -1.25 8.18
C ILE A 21 -22.89 -2.12 8.64
N ASN A 22 -21.97 -1.57 9.41
CA ASN A 22 -20.75 -2.25 9.87
C ASN A 22 -19.99 -2.98 8.75
N SER A 23 -19.83 -2.31 7.60
CA SER A 23 -19.19 -2.90 6.42
C SER A 23 -17.70 -3.05 6.60
N LEU A 24 -17.16 -4.21 6.21
CA LEU A 24 -15.74 -4.51 6.27
C LEU A 24 -14.94 -3.89 5.12
N ALA A 25 -15.59 -3.36 4.08
CA ALA A 25 -14.91 -2.85 2.89
C ALA A 25 -15.52 -1.56 2.34
N PHE A 26 -14.66 -0.75 1.71
CA PHE A 26 -15.02 0.47 1.01
C PHE A 26 -14.28 0.56 -0.33
N ILE A 27 -15.00 0.59 -1.45
CA ILE A 27 -14.40 0.81 -2.78
C ILE A 27 -14.68 2.24 -3.22
N ASN A 28 -13.65 2.95 -3.66
CA ASN A 28 -13.82 4.19 -4.40
C ASN A 28 -13.12 4.15 -5.76
N GLY A 29 -13.71 4.80 -6.73
CA GLY A 29 -13.12 4.99 -8.05
C GLY A 29 -11.94 5.97 -8.05
N PRO A 30 -11.25 6.12 -9.20
CA PRO A 30 -10.15 7.06 -9.35
C PRO A 30 -10.63 8.52 -9.16
N ILE A 31 -9.83 9.31 -8.44
CA ILE A 31 -10.15 10.72 -8.15
C ILE A 31 -8.97 11.59 -8.53
N SER A 32 -9.25 12.73 -9.16
CA SER A 32 -8.24 13.76 -9.42
C SER A 32 -7.79 14.42 -8.12
N LYS A 33 -6.59 14.08 -7.69
CA LYS A 33 -6.00 14.59 -6.44
C LYS A 33 -5.84 16.11 -6.47
N THR A 34 -5.38 16.66 -7.58
CA THR A 34 -5.13 18.10 -7.75
C THR A 34 -6.40 18.93 -7.60
N THR A 35 -7.52 18.45 -8.14
CA THR A 35 -8.79 19.17 -8.07
C THR A 35 -9.53 18.96 -6.76
N PHE A 36 -9.49 17.76 -6.18
CA PHE A 36 -10.24 17.42 -4.97
C PHE A 36 -9.48 17.83 -3.70
N LEU A 37 -8.23 17.37 -3.53
CA LEU A 37 -7.49 17.56 -2.28
C LEU A 37 -6.92 18.97 -2.11
N LYS A 38 -6.67 19.70 -3.21
CA LYS A 38 -6.17 21.08 -3.21
C LYS A 38 -4.94 21.30 -2.31
N GLY A 39 -4.06 20.32 -2.21
CA GLY A 39 -2.87 20.37 -1.36
C GLY A 39 -3.10 20.15 0.15
N LYS A 40 -4.34 19.95 0.61
CA LYS A 40 -4.65 19.72 2.03
C LYS A 40 -4.20 18.33 2.52
N HIS A 41 -4.19 17.35 1.64
CA HIS A 41 -3.72 15.99 1.91
C HIS A 41 -2.86 15.50 0.74
N SER A 42 -1.87 14.69 1.03
CA SER A 42 -0.95 14.14 0.02
C SER A 42 -1.60 13.08 -0.88
N GLY A 43 -2.66 12.45 -0.41
CA GLY A 43 -3.43 11.45 -1.16
C GLY A 43 -4.79 11.16 -0.55
N ILE A 44 -5.60 10.33 -1.25
CA ILE A 44 -6.92 9.89 -0.75
C ILE A 44 -6.76 8.98 0.47
N THR A 45 -5.68 8.21 0.55
CA THR A 45 -5.36 7.38 1.72
C THR A 45 -5.22 8.23 2.97
N GLU A 46 -4.44 9.31 2.90
CA GLU A 46 -4.22 10.24 4.00
C GLU A 46 -5.49 11.06 4.33
N TYR A 47 -6.28 11.41 3.31
CA TYR A 47 -7.59 12.04 3.51
C TYR A 47 -8.56 11.14 4.29
N LEU A 48 -8.66 9.88 3.92
CA LEU A 48 -9.53 8.93 4.64
C LEU A 48 -9.01 8.62 6.03
N ALA A 49 -7.71 8.47 6.22
CA ALA A 49 -7.10 8.32 7.54
C ALA A 49 -7.45 9.52 8.45
N PHE A 50 -7.34 10.74 7.94
CA PHE A 50 -7.76 11.94 8.67
C PHE A 50 -9.25 11.92 9.03
N LYS A 51 -10.15 11.60 8.06
CA LYS A 51 -11.61 11.54 8.29
C LYS A 51 -12.03 10.45 9.28
N THR A 52 -11.25 9.38 9.41
CA THR A 52 -11.54 8.26 10.33
C THR A 52 -10.74 8.30 11.63
N GLY A 53 -9.90 9.32 11.84
CA GLY A 53 -9.01 9.39 13.01
C GLY A 53 -7.94 8.28 13.03
N SER A 54 -7.66 7.66 11.88
CA SER A 54 -6.72 6.54 11.78
C SER A 54 -5.29 7.03 11.67
N VAL A 55 -4.36 6.25 12.22
CA VAL A 55 -2.92 6.52 12.14
C VAL A 55 -2.17 5.28 11.66
N ASN A 56 -1.04 5.49 10.99
CA ASN A 56 -0.17 4.43 10.47
C ASN A 56 -0.88 3.50 9.47
N GLU A 57 -1.73 4.05 8.64
CA GLU A 57 -2.33 3.36 7.49
C GLU A 57 -1.24 2.77 6.59
N VAL A 58 -1.54 1.65 5.95
CA VAL A 58 -0.62 0.93 5.09
C VAL A 58 -1.23 0.76 3.71
N MET A 59 -0.48 1.15 2.70
CA MET A 59 -0.80 0.88 1.30
C MET A 59 -0.21 -0.45 0.88
N ILE A 60 -1.02 -1.30 0.28
CA ILE A 60 -0.60 -2.56 -0.36
C ILE A 60 -1.06 -2.51 -1.80
N ILE A 61 -0.14 -2.65 -2.74
CA ILE A 61 -0.47 -2.98 -4.12
C ILE A 61 -0.51 -4.50 -4.18
N PHE A 62 -1.71 -5.03 -4.27
CA PHE A 62 -1.99 -6.46 -4.20
C PHE A 62 -2.11 -7.06 -5.60
N ASN A 63 -1.32 -8.06 -5.88
CA ASN A 63 -1.49 -9.02 -6.96
C ASN A 63 -1.41 -10.43 -6.37
N LYS A 64 -2.11 -11.39 -6.95
CA LYS A 64 -2.16 -12.78 -6.45
C LYS A 64 -0.80 -13.47 -6.36
N GLN A 65 0.15 -13.08 -7.24
CA GLN A 65 1.50 -13.66 -7.27
C GLN A 65 2.46 -12.96 -6.32
N LEU A 66 2.35 -11.63 -6.21
CA LEU A 66 3.25 -10.81 -5.38
C LEU A 66 2.56 -9.50 -5.03
N SER A 67 2.56 -9.15 -3.77
CA SER A 67 2.17 -7.82 -3.32
C SER A 67 3.37 -6.96 -2.99
N VAL A 68 3.19 -5.64 -3.02
CA VAL A 68 4.22 -4.71 -2.54
C VAL A 68 3.62 -3.66 -1.62
N SER A 69 4.45 -3.15 -0.70
CA SER A 69 4.05 -2.08 0.22
C SER A 69 5.21 -1.13 0.49
N PRO A 70 5.08 0.16 0.25
CA PRO A 70 6.10 1.14 0.62
C PRO A 70 5.94 1.59 2.08
N ILE A 71 7.07 1.76 2.78
CA ILE A 71 7.09 2.36 4.13
C ILE A 71 6.71 3.84 4.06
N THR A 72 7.23 4.56 3.07
CA THR A 72 6.84 5.95 2.80
C THR A 72 6.09 6.04 1.47
N THR A 73 4.93 6.72 1.45
CA THR A 73 4.06 6.83 0.28
C THR A 73 4.33 8.14 -0.48
N HIS A 74 3.55 9.17 -0.24
CA HIS A 74 3.60 10.45 -0.96
C HIS A 74 4.56 11.44 -0.28
N VAL A 75 5.83 11.06 -0.18
CA VAL A 75 6.89 11.86 0.46
C VAL A 75 7.94 12.24 -0.58
N PRO A 76 8.36 13.50 -0.66
CA PRO A 76 9.49 13.91 -1.50
C PRO A 76 10.73 13.08 -1.20
N ILE A 77 11.49 12.71 -2.24
CA ILE A 77 12.60 11.76 -2.12
C ILE A 77 13.67 12.20 -1.09
N ASN A 78 13.93 13.51 -1.00
CA ASN A 78 14.88 14.09 -0.04
C ASN A 78 14.42 13.96 1.42
N MET A 79 13.14 13.64 1.67
CA MET A 79 12.59 13.47 3.01
C MET A 79 12.45 11.99 3.41
N VAL A 80 12.64 11.06 2.47
CA VAL A 80 12.40 9.63 2.69
C VAL A 80 13.25 9.10 3.86
N ALA A 81 14.55 9.29 3.82
CA ALA A 81 15.46 8.79 4.86
C ALA A 81 15.07 9.28 6.28
N LYS A 82 14.63 10.54 6.41
CA LYS A 82 14.18 11.11 7.69
C LYS A 82 12.90 10.46 8.22
N LYS A 83 12.03 9.97 7.32
CA LYS A 83 10.75 9.33 7.67
C LYS A 83 10.86 7.84 7.96
N ILE A 84 11.93 7.18 7.55
CA ILE A 84 12.16 5.77 7.85
C ILE A 84 12.60 5.63 9.32
N LYS A 85 11.74 5.01 10.14
CA LYS A 85 11.99 4.77 11.55
C LYS A 85 11.63 3.33 11.92
N LYS A 86 12.46 2.68 12.76
CA LYS A 86 12.26 1.32 13.27
C LYS A 86 10.81 1.08 13.71
N LYS A 87 10.25 1.98 14.52
CA LYS A 87 8.88 1.85 15.01
C LYS A 87 7.81 1.90 13.91
N ILE A 88 8.04 2.69 12.86
CA ILE A 88 7.11 2.78 11.71
C ILE A 88 7.18 1.49 10.89
N ILE A 89 8.39 0.98 10.61
CA ILE A 89 8.61 -0.29 9.91
C ILE A 89 7.89 -1.42 10.65
N ILE A 90 8.10 -1.54 11.96
CA ILE A 90 7.47 -2.55 12.82
C ILE A 90 5.95 -2.45 12.75
N SER A 91 5.40 -1.25 12.93
CA SER A 91 3.95 -1.03 12.91
C SER A 91 3.33 -1.44 11.58
N LYS A 92 3.92 -0.99 10.46
CA LYS A 92 3.39 -1.30 9.11
C LYS A 92 3.49 -2.78 8.77
N ILE A 93 4.60 -3.44 9.09
CA ILE A 93 4.78 -4.88 8.82
C ILE A 93 3.85 -5.74 9.69
N ASN A 94 3.61 -5.38 10.95
CA ASN A 94 2.60 -6.06 11.75
C ASN A 94 1.21 -5.99 11.09
N ARG A 95 0.79 -4.80 10.64
CA ARG A 95 -0.50 -4.64 9.94
C ARG A 95 -0.58 -5.47 8.66
N ILE A 96 0.50 -5.54 7.88
CA ILE A 96 0.57 -6.41 6.69
C ILE A 96 0.41 -7.88 7.08
N ASN A 97 1.15 -8.35 8.08
CA ASN A 97 1.06 -9.71 8.56
C ASN A 97 -0.34 -10.06 9.08
N ASP A 98 -0.97 -9.16 9.83
CA ASP A 98 -2.31 -9.37 10.38
C ASP A 98 -3.39 -9.31 9.30
N PHE A 99 -3.24 -8.46 8.29
CA PHE A 99 -4.10 -8.42 7.11
C PHE A 99 -4.07 -9.76 6.35
N TYR A 100 -2.88 -10.31 6.10
CA TYR A 100 -2.75 -11.61 5.43
C TYR A 100 -3.37 -12.73 6.24
N LYS A 101 -3.15 -12.76 7.54
CA LYS A 101 -3.76 -13.76 8.43
C LYS A 101 -5.28 -13.65 8.44
N LYS A 102 -5.81 -12.43 8.61
CA LYS A 102 -7.25 -12.21 8.75
C LYS A 102 -7.99 -12.49 7.44
N PHE A 103 -7.52 -11.94 6.32
CA PHE A 103 -8.28 -11.95 5.07
C PHE A 103 -7.83 -13.04 4.09
N LEU A 104 -6.55 -13.42 4.07
CA LEU A 104 -6.04 -14.45 3.17
C LEU A 104 -5.82 -15.81 3.84
N GLY A 105 -5.89 -15.89 5.18
CA GLY A 105 -5.85 -17.14 5.93
C GLY A 105 -4.45 -17.73 6.16
N PHE A 106 -3.37 -17.00 5.85
CA PHE A 106 -2.00 -17.51 6.04
C PHE A 106 -1.01 -16.44 6.49
N LYS A 107 0.14 -16.88 7.04
CA LYS A 107 1.27 -16.00 7.39
C LYS A 107 2.10 -15.71 6.15
N PRO A 108 2.27 -14.43 5.73
CA PRO A 108 3.04 -14.12 4.53
C PRO A 108 4.55 -14.25 4.76
N ASN A 109 5.28 -14.65 3.71
CA ASN A 109 6.72 -14.46 3.63
C ASN A 109 7.01 -13.04 3.16
N ILE A 110 7.65 -12.23 3.99
CA ILE A 110 7.88 -10.81 3.77
C ILE A 110 9.36 -10.56 3.48
N ALA A 111 9.66 -9.95 2.32
CA ALA A 111 10.96 -9.38 2.05
C ALA A 111 10.97 -7.89 2.39
N VAL A 112 12.06 -7.39 2.95
CA VAL A 112 12.26 -5.95 3.19
C VAL A 112 13.47 -5.50 2.39
N THR A 113 13.36 -4.41 1.62
CA THR A 113 14.50 -3.82 0.91
C THR A 113 15.31 -2.90 1.82
N GLY A 114 16.57 -2.67 1.47
CA GLY A 114 17.29 -1.50 1.97
C GLY A 114 16.79 -0.21 1.34
N LEU A 115 17.25 0.92 1.85
CA LEU A 115 17.06 2.23 1.23
C LEU A 115 18.15 2.51 0.20
N ASN A 116 19.41 2.22 0.59
CA ASN A 116 20.58 2.49 -0.23
C ASN A 116 20.89 1.34 -1.21
N PRO A 117 21.60 1.62 -2.32
CA PRO A 117 22.05 0.60 -3.26
C PRO A 117 22.78 -0.54 -2.54
N HIS A 118 22.49 -1.78 -2.95
CA HIS A 118 23.09 -3.02 -2.42
C HIS A 118 22.96 -3.24 -0.91
N CYS A 119 22.16 -2.42 -0.21
CA CYS A 119 22.07 -2.38 1.26
C CYS A 119 23.43 -2.13 1.93
N GLU A 120 24.36 -1.56 1.18
CA GLU A 120 25.71 -1.35 1.67
C GLU A 120 25.76 -0.30 2.76
N THR A 121 26.52 -0.65 3.75
CA THR A 121 26.84 0.24 4.84
C THR A 121 28.06 1.06 4.46
N PHE A 122 27.86 2.17 3.77
CA PHE A 122 28.91 3.18 3.67
C PHE A 122 29.46 3.51 5.05
N VAL A 123 30.73 3.83 5.13
CA VAL A 123 31.41 4.15 6.40
C VAL A 123 30.55 5.13 7.21
N GLY A 124 30.06 4.71 8.38
CA GLY A 124 29.26 5.53 9.29
C GLY A 124 27.89 4.97 9.64
N LYS A 125 27.07 5.81 10.26
CA LYS A 125 25.69 5.50 10.67
C LYS A 125 24.77 5.61 9.46
N ASN A 126 24.31 4.46 8.95
CA ASN A 126 23.32 4.44 7.86
C ASN A 126 21.96 3.93 8.34
N ILE A 127 20.95 4.13 7.51
CA ILE A 127 19.56 3.80 7.83
C ILE A 127 19.33 2.29 7.95
N GLU A 128 20.06 1.48 7.21
CA GLU A 128 20.00 0.01 7.26
C GLU A 128 20.37 -0.49 8.66
N LYS A 129 21.50 -0.01 9.21
CA LYS A 129 21.96 -0.40 10.55
C LYS A 129 21.14 0.20 11.67
N LEU A 130 20.69 1.45 11.52
CA LEU A 130 20.03 2.18 12.60
C LEU A 130 18.53 1.88 12.72
N GLU A 131 17.85 1.65 11.60
CA GLU A 131 16.39 1.55 11.60
C GLU A 131 15.88 0.23 10.98
N ILE A 132 16.40 -0.18 9.80
CA ILE A 132 15.82 -1.29 9.04
C ILE A 132 16.18 -2.63 9.68
N LEU A 133 17.45 -2.91 9.87
CA LEU A 133 17.91 -4.19 10.44
C LEU A 133 17.41 -4.41 11.86
N PRO A 134 17.43 -3.41 12.77
CA PRO A 134 16.83 -3.54 14.09
C PRO A 134 15.31 -3.79 14.07
N ALA A 135 14.57 -3.27 13.06
CA ALA A 135 13.16 -3.56 12.89
C ALA A 135 12.93 -5.02 12.46
N ILE A 136 13.69 -5.50 11.47
CA ILE A 136 13.64 -6.88 10.98
C ILE A 136 13.94 -7.85 12.11
N ASN A 137 15.02 -7.62 12.88
CA ASN A 137 15.42 -8.48 13.98
C ASN A 137 14.36 -8.54 15.11
N PHE A 138 13.73 -7.41 15.41
CA PHE A 138 12.60 -7.37 16.35
C PHE A 138 11.43 -8.20 15.86
N LEU A 139 11.05 -8.08 14.59
CA LEU A 139 9.92 -8.80 13.99
C LEU A 139 10.19 -10.31 13.88
N LYS A 140 11.42 -10.72 13.59
CA LYS A 140 11.84 -12.13 13.64
C LYS A 140 11.63 -12.73 15.04
N LYS A 141 12.03 -12.01 16.10
CA LYS A 141 11.79 -12.44 17.50
C LYS A 141 10.29 -12.60 17.80
N LYS A 142 9.41 -11.85 17.12
CA LYS A 142 7.95 -11.98 17.19
C LYS A 142 7.37 -13.08 16.27
N LYS A 143 8.23 -13.95 15.70
CA LYS A 143 7.85 -15.08 14.84
C LYS A 143 7.10 -14.66 13.55
N ILE A 144 7.43 -13.47 13.01
CA ILE A 144 6.98 -13.05 11.68
C ILE A 144 7.98 -13.58 10.66
N ASN A 145 7.47 -14.14 9.57
CA ASN A 145 8.27 -14.64 8.45
C ASN A 145 8.81 -13.46 7.64
N ILE A 146 9.95 -12.92 8.04
CA ILE A 146 10.54 -11.72 7.46
C ILE A 146 12.03 -11.91 7.18
N LEU A 147 12.48 -11.48 6.02
CA LEU A 147 13.87 -11.52 5.60
C LEU A 147 14.30 -10.17 5.00
N GLY A 148 15.58 -9.89 5.06
CA GLY A 148 16.19 -8.66 4.54
C GLY A 148 17.25 -8.08 5.48
N PRO A 149 17.76 -6.86 5.19
CA PRO A 149 17.40 -6.08 4.01
C PRO A 149 17.97 -6.70 2.72
N PHE A 150 17.19 -6.60 1.63
CA PHE A 150 17.61 -7.03 0.30
C PHE A 150 17.88 -5.82 -0.58
N SER A 151 18.78 -6.00 -1.54
CA SER A 151 19.03 -5.04 -2.60
C SER A 151 17.79 -4.88 -3.49
N ALA A 152 17.33 -3.64 -3.71
CA ALA A 152 16.09 -3.37 -4.43
C ALA A 152 16.17 -3.72 -5.92
N ASP A 153 17.37 -3.66 -6.52
CA ASP A 153 17.60 -3.99 -7.92
C ASP A 153 17.50 -5.49 -8.23
N THR A 154 17.76 -6.36 -7.26
CA THR A 154 17.79 -7.81 -7.47
C THR A 154 16.61 -8.57 -6.85
N ILE A 155 15.93 -8.01 -5.85
CA ILE A 155 14.82 -8.72 -5.16
C ILE A 155 13.64 -9.01 -6.11
N PHE A 156 13.42 -8.18 -7.13
CA PHE A 156 12.36 -8.34 -8.11
C PHE A 156 12.68 -9.33 -9.25
N LEU A 157 13.89 -9.84 -9.34
CA LEU A 157 14.22 -10.92 -10.27
C LEU A 157 13.34 -12.14 -10.01
N LYS A 158 12.93 -12.84 -11.06
CA LYS A 158 11.94 -13.93 -11.02
C LYS A 158 12.21 -14.94 -9.92
N ASP A 159 13.44 -15.40 -9.79
CA ASP A 159 13.81 -16.46 -8.83
C ASP A 159 13.92 -15.96 -7.39
N ASN A 160 14.11 -14.67 -7.19
CA ASN A 160 14.11 -14.06 -5.86
C ASN A 160 12.68 -13.76 -5.40
N ARG A 161 11.91 -13.01 -6.21
CA ARG A 161 10.58 -12.54 -5.83
C ARG A 161 9.58 -13.66 -5.56
N LYS A 162 9.66 -14.82 -6.27
CA LYS A 162 8.74 -15.95 -6.09
C LYS A 162 8.80 -16.60 -4.70
N LYS A 163 9.83 -16.31 -3.91
CA LYS A 163 10.00 -16.80 -2.52
C LYS A 163 9.14 -16.01 -1.52
N PHE A 164 8.58 -14.88 -1.94
CA PHE A 164 7.88 -13.95 -1.06
C PHE A 164 6.46 -13.67 -1.51
N ASN A 165 5.60 -13.42 -0.54
CA ASN A 165 4.23 -12.96 -0.79
C ASN A 165 4.15 -11.43 -0.85
N VAL A 166 5.05 -10.74 -0.10
CA VAL A 166 5.10 -9.28 -0.02
C VAL A 166 6.54 -8.80 -0.04
N ILE A 167 6.82 -7.79 -0.88
CA ILE A 167 8.06 -7.03 -0.83
C ILE A 167 7.74 -5.65 -0.23
N VAL A 168 8.38 -5.32 0.88
CA VAL A 168 8.25 -4.03 1.57
C VAL A 168 9.45 -3.17 1.22
N GLY A 169 9.19 -2.06 0.53
CA GLY A 169 10.22 -1.08 0.17
C GLY A 169 10.21 0.15 1.05
N MET A 170 11.27 0.93 0.98
CA MET A 170 11.41 2.11 1.82
C MET A 170 10.66 3.33 1.27
N TYR A 171 10.44 3.40 -0.04
CA TYR A 171 9.70 4.48 -0.69
C TYR A 171 8.86 3.97 -1.87
N HIS A 172 7.93 4.81 -2.28
CA HIS A 172 6.88 4.52 -3.24
C HIS A 172 7.41 3.87 -4.53
N ASP A 173 8.28 4.56 -5.28
CA ASP A 173 8.71 4.08 -6.60
C ASP A 173 9.69 2.91 -6.53
N GLN A 174 10.35 2.69 -5.38
CA GLN A 174 11.22 1.53 -5.18
C GLN A 174 10.49 0.20 -5.40
N VAL A 175 9.20 0.16 -5.13
CA VAL A 175 8.39 -1.05 -5.26
C VAL A 175 7.29 -0.92 -6.31
N LEU A 176 6.73 0.28 -6.55
CA LEU A 176 5.67 0.44 -7.53
C LEU A 176 6.18 0.41 -8.97
N ALA A 177 7.35 0.96 -9.26
CA ALA A 177 7.91 0.88 -10.61
C ALA A 177 8.15 -0.59 -11.04
N PRO A 178 8.87 -1.42 -10.24
CA PRO A 178 9.06 -2.82 -10.62
C PRO A 178 7.75 -3.61 -10.71
N ILE A 179 6.82 -3.46 -9.76
CA ILE A 179 5.59 -4.25 -9.77
C ILE A 179 4.72 -3.92 -10.99
N LYS A 180 4.66 -2.64 -11.39
CA LYS A 180 3.94 -2.22 -12.59
C LYS A 180 4.61 -2.67 -13.89
N THR A 181 5.94 -2.74 -13.92
CA THR A 181 6.68 -3.32 -15.05
C THR A 181 6.37 -4.81 -15.21
N ILE A 182 6.23 -5.54 -14.09
CA ILE A 182 6.00 -6.99 -14.12
C ILE A 182 4.53 -7.35 -14.42
N PHE A 183 3.57 -6.65 -13.80
CA PHE A 183 2.15 -7.01 -13.84
C PHE A 183 1.25 -5.96 -14.51
N GLY A 184 1.79 -4.85 -14.98
CA GLY A 184 1.00 -3.78 -15.58
C GLY A 184 -0.04 -3.23 -14.58
N PHE A 185 -1.31 -3.26 -15.00
CA PHE A 185 -2.45 -2.84 -14.18
C PHE A 185 -3.23 -4.02 -13.57
N ASP A 186 -2.67 -5.26 -13.62
CA ASP A 186 -3.27 -6.43 -12.97
C ASP A 186 -2.97 -6.42 -11.47
N ALA A 187 -3.41 -5.38 -10.80
CA ALA A 187 -3.27 -5.19 -9.36
C ALA A 187 -4.39 -4.28 -8.82
N ILE A 188 -4.60 -4.33 -7.51
CA ILE A 188 -5.49 -3.42 -6.79
C ILE A 188 -4.71 -2.70 -5.69
N ASN A 189 -5.11 -1.47 -5.40
CA ASN A 189 -4.55 -0.71 -4.30
C ASN A 189 -5.44 -0.89 -3.06
N ILE A 190 -4.90 -1.55 -2.04
CA ILE A 190 -5.57 -1.79 -0.76
C ILE A 190 -4.96 -0.86 0.30
N THR A 191 -5.82 -0.17 1.05
CA THR A 191 -5.42 0.55 2.25
C THR A 191 -5.96 -0.17 3.48
N ILE A 192 -5.07 -0.56 4.38
CA ILE A 192 -5.37 -1.19 5.66
C ILE A 192 -4.99 -0.27 6.82
N GLY A 193 -5.56 -0.53 8.01
CA GLY A 193 -5.36 0.32 9.19
C GLY A 193 -6.39 1.43 9.33
N LEU A 194 -7.37 1.48 8.43
CA LEU A 194 -8.65 2.16 8.61
C LEU A 194 -9.64 1.23 9.35
N PRO A 195 -10.79 1.71 9.85
CA PRO A 195 -11.83 0.85 10.44
C PRO A 195 -12.38 -0.21 9.48
N PHE A 196 -12.14 -0.05 8.19
CA PHE A 196 -12.53 -0.93 7.10
C PHE A 196 -11.36 -1.13 6.12
N VAL A 197 -11.43 -2.15 5.28
CA VAL A 197 -10.50 -2.33 4.17
C VAL A 197 -10.91 -1.42 3.02
N ARG A 198 -10.07 -0.45 2.68
CA ARG A 198 -10.32 0.39 1.51
C ARG A 198 -9.63 -0.19 0.29
N ILE A 199 -10.36 -0.28 -0.82
CA ILE A 199 -9.80 -0.78 -2.09
C ILE A 199 -10.05 0.24 -3.20
N THR A 200 -9.06 0.42 -4.06
CA THR A 200 -9.23 1.19 -5.31
C THR A 200 -8.62 0.44 -6.48
N PRO A 201 -9.15 0.63 -7.69
CA PRO A 201 -8.42 0.31 -8.90
C PRO A 201 -7.03 0.97 -8.90
N ASP A 202 -6.02 0.25 -9.40
CA ASP A 202 -4.63 0.73 -9.40
C ASP A 202 -4.31 1.60 -10.62
N HIS A 203 -5.20 2.55 -10.93
CA HIS A 203 -5.02 3.55 -11.98
C HIS A 203 -5.61 4.91 -11.56
N GLY A 204 -5.14 5.98 -12.17
CA GLY A 204 -5.69 7.33 -12.01
C GLY A 204 -6.89 7.60 -12.93
N PRO A 205 -7.49 8.81 -12.84
CA PRO A 205 -8.51 9.26 -13.79
C PRO A 205 -7.91 9.33 -15.19
N ASN A 206 -8.39 8.51 -16.11
CA ASN A 206 -7.88 8.48 -17.47
C ASN A 206 -8.70 9.41 -18.37
N TYR A 207 -8.43 10.70 -18.30
CA TYR A 207 -9.14 11.72 -19.08
C TYR A 207 -9.07 11.49 -20.60
N LYS A 208 -8.00 10.85 -21.10
CA LYS A 208 -7.84 10.56 -22.54
C LYS A 208 -8.84 9.52 -23.06
N MET A 209 -9.45 8.76 -22.17
CA MET A 209 -10.47 7.75 -22.53
C MET A 209 -11.91 8.24 -22.35
N PHE A 210 -12.09 9.48 -21.90
CA PHE A 210 -13.43 10.03 -21.71
C PHE A 210 -14.20 10.07 -23.02
N GLY A 211 -15.39 9.48 -23.05
CA GLY A 211 -16.24 9.40 -24.25
C GLY A 211 -15.81 8.38 -25.31
N LEU A 212 -14.67 7.70 -25.17
CA LEU A 212 -14.18 6.75 -26.18
C LEU A 212 -14.69 5.31 -26.00
N ASN A 213 -15.33 5.01 -24.88
CA ASN A 213 -15.78 3.65 -24.51
C ASN A 213 -14.69 2.56 -24.61
N LYS A 214 -13.43 2.92 -24.29
CA LYS A 214 -12.24 2.05 -24.35
C LYS A 214 -11.63 1.73 -23.00
N SER A 215 -12.29 2.15 -21.90
CA SER A 215 -11.80 1.89 -20.55
C SER A 215 -11.86 0.41 -20.22
N LYS A 216 -10.79 -0.12 -19.64
CA LYS A 216 -10.72 -1.51 -19.17
C LYS A 216 -11.21 -1.61 -17.73
N PRO A 217 -12.18 -2.49 -17.41
CA PRO A 217 -12.73 -2.62 -16.07
C PRO A 217 -11.92 -3.57 -15.18
N ASP A 218 -10.84 -4.18 -15.68
CA ASP A 218 -10.13 -5.30 -15.05
C ASP A 218 -9.78 -5.02 -13.59
N SER A 219 -9.21 -3.86 -13.27
CA SER A 219 -8.82 -3.52 -11.91
C SER A 219 -10.02 -3.35 -10.97
N LEU A 220 -11.16 -2.87 -11.46
CA LEU A 220 -12.40 -2.81 -10.68
C LEU A 220 -12.98 -4.22 -10.44
N ILE A 221 -12.97 -5.07 -11.45
CA ILE A 221 -13.40 -6.46 -11.33
C ILE A 221 -12.51 -7.20 -10.31
N GLN A 222 -11.19 -6.98 -10.35
CA GLN A 222 -10.27 -7.53 -9.35
C GLN A 222 -10.59 -7.02 -7.94
N ALA A 223 -10.93 -5.74 -7.76
CA ALA A 223 -11.30 -5.18 -6.46
C ALA A 223 -12.58 -5.84 -5.90
N LEU A 224 -13.62 -5.99 -6.72
CA LEU A 224 -14.87 -6.67 -6.35
C LEU A 224 -14.62 -8.15 -6.05
N SER A 225 -13.84 -8.84 -6.88
CA SER A 225 -13.46 -10.25 -6.68
C SER A 225 -12.69 -10.45 -5.39
N PHE A 226 -11.80 -9.51 -5.03
CA PHE A 226 -11.05 -9.55 -3.78
C PHE A 226 -11.99 -9.46 -2.57
N ILE A 227 -12.94 -8.53 -2.57
CA ILE A 227 -13.91 -8.40 -1.48
C ILE A 227 -14.71 -9.70 -1.33
N ASN A 228 -15.29 -10.20 -2.42
CA ASN A 228 -16.12 -11.40 -2.42
C ASN A 228 -15.36 -12.62 -1.90
N LYS A 229 -14.09 -12.75 -2.32
CA LYS A 229 -13.30 -13.94 -1.98
C LYS A 229 -12.72 -13.90 -0.57
N TYR A 230 -12.29 -12.73 -0.11
CA TYR A 230 -11.44 -12.62 1.07
C TYR A 230 -12.04 -11.77 2.19
N VAL A 231 -12.79 -10.71 1.89
CA VAL A 231 -13.29 -9.79 2.91
C VAL A 231 -14.66 -10.22 3.41
N ALA A 232 -15.56 -10.64 2.53
CA ALA A 232 -16.91 -11.07 2.90
C ALA A 232 -16.95 -12.37 3.72
N LYS A 233 -15.82 -13.09 3.80
CA LYS A 233 -15.69 -14.35 4.54
C LYS A 233 -14.92 -14.20 5.86
N ALA A 234 -14.40 -13.01 6.15
CA ALA A 234 -13.58 -12.71 7.34
C ALA A 234 -14.41 -12.12 8.47
#